data_af406b8790a6463c68080abe0fb37475
#
_entry.id   af406b8790a6463c68080abe0fb37475
#
_cell.length_a   1.000
_cell.length_b   1.000
_cell.length_c   1.000
_cell.angle_alpha   90.00
_cell.angle_beta   90.00
_cell.angle_gamma   90.00
#
_symmetry.space_group_name_H-M   'P 1'
#
loop_
_entity.id
_entity.type
_entity.pdbx_description
1 polymer ?
#
loop_
_entity_poly.entity_id
_entity_poly.type
_entity_poly.pdbx_seq_one_letter_code
_entity_poly.pdbx_strand_id
1 'polypeptide(L)'
;VAPDGPDRIVLRHGQRGIGWGVSAAVGVALADRDRGVSRAVIGLIGDGSAQYSVQALWTAAQHKLPIVYVVMRNNEYSILKSFAVLEETPGVPGLDLPGLGIATLARGWGCHAVDVETTEELEQEFKTALGADTTTVIVVRTQPEKAML
;
A
#
# COMPACT_ATOMS: atom_id res chain seq x y z
N VAL A 1 10.99 -1.98 11.13
CA VAL A 1 9.98 -1.22 11.88
C VAL A 1 10.73 -0.14 12.64
N ALA A 2 10.71 1.10 12.16
CA ALA A 2 11.18 2.23 12.94
C ALA A 2 10.08 2.58 13.96
N PRO A 3 10.36 2.75 15.25
CA PRO A 3 9.39 3.24 16.20
C PRO A 3 9.24 4.74 15.98
N ASP A 4 8.32 5.12 15.14
CA ASP A 4 7.97 6.52 14.97
C ASP A 4 6.96 6.90 16.04
N GLY A 5 7.42 7.21 17.24
CA GLY A 5 6.61 7.73 18.35
C GLY A 5 5.52 6.76 18.87
N PRO A 6 4.90 7.09 20.02
CA PRO A 6 3.88 6.25 20.64
C PRO A 6 2.59 6.13 19.84
N ASP A 7 2.34 7.02 18.87
CA ASP A 7 1.03 7.22 18.25
C ASP A 7 0.85 6.63 16.85
N ARG A 8 1.89 6.07 16.24
CA ARG A 8 1.81 5.48 14.90
C ARG A 8 2.86 4.40 14.64
N ILE A 9 2.53 3.47 13.75
CA ILE A 9 3.48 2.50 13.19
C ILE A 9 3.44 2.56 11.66
N VAL A 10 4.60 2.62 11.03
CA VAL A 10 4.75 2.67 9.58
C VAL A 10 5.37 1.39 9.07
N LEU A 11 4.66 0.69 8.18
CA LEU A 11 5.14 -0.50 7.48
C LEU A 11 5.57 -0.10 6.08
N ARG A 12 6.86 -0.26 5.78
CA ARG A 12 7.43 0.07 4.48
C ARG A 12 7.79 -1.21 3.72
N HIS A 13 7.59 -1.14 2.41
CA HIS A 13 8.14 -2.12 1.47
C HIS A 13 9.65 -1.87 1.35
N GLY A 14 10.51 -2.79 1.76
CA GLY A 14 11.95 -2.57 1.59
C GLY A 14 12.86 -3.71 2.02
N GLN A 15 12.43 -4.63 2.86
CA GLN A 15 13.30 -5.71 3.34
C GLN A 15 12.61 -7.08 3.47
N ARG A 16 11.38 -7.21 2.96
CA ARG A 16 10.58 -8.42 3.06
C ARG A 16 9.92 -8.69 1.73
N GLY A 17 9.50 -9.93 1.49
CA GLY A 17 8.94 -10.36 0.20
C GLY A 17 7.75 -9.51 -0.27
N ILE A 18 7.56 -9.47 -1.58
CA ILE A 18 6.43 -8.82 -2.25
C ILE A 18 5.12 -9.36 -1.64
N GLY A 19 4.15 -8.48 -1.41
CA GLY A 19 2.83 -8.85 -0.87
C GLY A 19 2.72 -8.88 0.66
N TRP A 20 3.83 -8.86 1.39
CA TRP A 20 3.80 -8.91 2.85
C TRP A 20 3.08 -7.72 3.49
N GLY A 21 3.23 -6.51 2.95
CA GLY A 21 2.86 -5.26 3.62
C GLY A 21 1.36 -5.11 3.91
N VAL A 22 0.48 -5.53 2.98
CA VAL A 22 -0.98 -5.40 3.17
C VAL A 22 -1.43 -6.27 4.33
N SER A 23 -1.06 -7.56 4.32
CA SER A 23 -1.44 -8.51 5.37
C SER A 23 -0.80 -8.19 6.71
N ALA A 24 0.45 -7.71 6.72
CA ALA A 24 1.15 -7.35 7.94
C ALA A 24 0.48 -6.17 8.66
N ALA A 25 0.00 -5.17 7.91
CA ALA A 25 -0.73 -4.05 8.51
C ALA A 25 -2.02 -4.52 9.20
N VAL A 26 -2.75 -5.46 8.58
CA VAL A 26 -3.92 -6.09 9.20
C VAL A 26 -3.54 -6.81 10.50
N GLY A 27 -2.48 -7.61 10.47
CA GLY A 27 -2.01 -8.32 11.66
C GLY A 27 -1.60 -7.39 12.80
N VAL A 28 -0.90 -6.29 12.49
CA VAL A 28 -0.53 -5.28 13.49
C VAL A 28 -1.76 -4.60 14.06
N ALA A 29 -2.70 -4.15 13.23
CA ALA A 29 -3.90 -3.48 13.69
C ALA A 29 -4.80 -4.38 14.55
N LEU A 30 -4.91 -5.66 14.21
CA LEU A 30 -5.61 -6.66 15.03
C LEU A 30 -4.93 -6.84 16.39
N ALA A 31 -3.59 -7.01 16.40
CA ALA A 31 -2.83 -7.17 17.64
C ALA A 31 -2.90 -5.92 18.54
N ASP A 32 -2.89 -4.74 17.96
CA ASP A 32 -3.04 -3.48 18.70
C ASP A 32 -4.45 -3.37 19.31
N ARG A 33 -5.48 -3.67 18.54
CA ARG A 33 -6.87 -3.71 19.04
C ARG A 33 -7.03 -4.67 20.22
N ASP A 34 -6.50 -5.89 20.08
CA ASP A 34 -6.64 -6.93 21.12
C ASP A 34 -5.86 -6.59 22.40
N ARG A 35 -4.86 -5.72 22.30
CA ARG A 35 -4.07 -5.17 23.41
C ARG A 35 -4.59 -3.84 23.95
N GLY A 36 -5.64 -3.28 23.35
CA GLY A 36 -6.14 -1.95 23.71
C GLY A 36 -5.20 -0.81 23.34
N VAL A 37 -4.30 -1.02 22.38
CA VAL A 37 -3.40 0.01 21.88
C VAL A 37 -4.08 0.79 20.76
N SER A 38 -4.23 2.10 20.96
CA SER A 38 -4.79 3.02 19.97
C SER A 38 -3.65 3.78 19.28
N ARG A 39 -3.33 3.38 18.05
CA ARG A 39 -2.37 4.09 17.19
C ARG A 39 -2.69 3.88 15.72
N ALA A 40 -2.28 4.83 14.88
CA ALA A 40 -2.43 4.69 13.44
C ALA A 40 -1.46 3.64 12.87
N VAL A 41 -1.98 2.71 12.08
CA VAL A 41 -1.18 1.77 11.29
C VAL A 41 -1.13 2.27 9.85
N ILE A 42 0.08 2.53 9.34
CA ILE A 42 0.30 3.08 8.00
C ILE A 42 1.07 2.07 7.17
N GLY A 43 0.52 1.71 6.00
CA GLY A 43 1.17 0.84 5.02
C GLY A 43 1.61 1.64 3.78
N LEU A 44 2.92 1.73 3.51
CA LEU A 44 3.46 2.29 2.27
C LEU A 44 3.80 1.14 1.32
N ILE A 45 3.07 1.01 0.22
CA ILE A 45 3.06 -0.20 -0.60
C ILE A 45 3.08 0.17 -2.08
N GLY A 46 3.88 -0.53 -2.89
CA GLY A 46 3.81 -0.41 -4.35
C GLY A 46 2.60 -1.17 -4.91
N ASP A 47 2.08 -0.73 -6.05
CA ASP A 47 0.92 -1.33 -6.72
C ASP A 47 1.10 -2.82 -7.04
N GLY A 48 2.24 -3.19 -7.60
CA GLY A 48 2.55 -4.59 -7.86
C GLY A 48 2.62 -5.43 -6.59
N SER A 49 3.14 -4.88 -5.49
CA SER A 49 3.17 -5.57 -4.19
C SER A 49 1.78 -5.71 -3.58
N ALA A 50 0.91 -4.71 -3.75
CA ALA A 50 -0.45 -4.75 -3.24
C ALA A 50 -1.26 -5.92 -3.83
N GLN A 51 -1.04 -6.27 -5.11
CA GLN A 51 -1.76 -7.35 -5.78
C GLN A 51 -1.59 -8.71 -5.12
N TYR A 52 -0.45 -8.99 -4.50
CA TYR A 52 -0.13 -10.32 -3.94
C TYR A 52 -0.98 -10.70 -2.73
N SER A 53 -1.52 -9.71 -2.03
CA SER A 53 -2.36 -9.95 -0.84
C SER A 53 -3.48 -8.92 -0.70
N VAL A 54 -3.94 -8.37 -1.81
CA VAL A 54 -4.97 -7.30 -1.85
C VAL A 54 -6.26 -7.72 -1.16
N GLN A 55 -6.60 -9.02 -1.15
CA GLN A 55 -7.77 -9.56 -0.45
C GLN A 55 -7.72 -9.36 1.08
N ALA A 56 -6.56 -9.08 1.66
CA ALA A 56 -6.48 -8.74 3.08
C ALA A 56 -7.21 -7.43 3.43
N LEU A 57 -7.48 -6.57 2.44
CA LEU A 57 -8.32 -5.38 2.61
C LEU A 57 -9.75 -5.75 3.03
N TRP A 58 -10.27 -6.89 2.56
CA TRP A 58 -11.56 -7.41 3.01
C TRP A 58 -11.56 -7.68 4.52
N THR A 59 -10.51 -8.34 5.03
CA THR A 59 -10.36 -8.59 6.47
C THR A 59 -10.26 -7.28 7.25
N ALA A 60 -9.51 -6.30 6.74
CA ALA A 60 -9.39 -4.98 7.36
C ALA A 60 -10.76 -4.28 7.48
N ALA A 61 -11.55 -4.30 6.41
CA ALA A 61 -12.89 -3.72 6.37
C ALA A 61 -13.87 -4.45 7.31
N GLN A 62 -13.88 -5.79 7.29
CA GLN A 62 -14.75 -6.61 8.16
C GLN A 62 -14.50 -6.33 9.65
N HIS A 63 -13.26 -6.12 10.01
CA HIS A 63 -12.87 -5.82 11.39
C HIS A 63 -12.84 -4.32 11.72
N LYS A 64 -13.22 -3.45 10.78
CA LYS A 64 -13.18 -1.97 10.93
C LYS A 64 -11.83 -1.50 11.50
N LEU A 65 -10.74 -1.95 10.88
CA LEU A 65 -9.41 -1.60 11.36
C LEU A 65 -9.02 -0.21 10.85
N PRO A 66 -8.50 0.69 11.71
CA PRO A 66 -8.05 2.03 11.31
C PRO A 66 -6.66 1.95 10.66
N ILE A 67 -6.61 1.49 9.42
CA ILE A 67 -5.38 1.36 8.66
C ILE A 67 -5.39 2.35 7.50
N VAL A 68 -4.29 3.07 7.32
CA VAL A 68 -4.07 3.94 6.15
C VAL A 68 -3.07 3.28 5.22
N TYR A 69 -3.54 2.83 4.06
CA TYR A 69 -2.67 2.36 2.99
C TYR A 69 -2.40 3.49 2.00
N VAL A 70 -1.13 3.79 1.76
CA VAL A 70 -0.69 4.65 0.66
C VAL A 70 -0.06 3.73 -0.39
N VAL A 71 -0.76 3.57 -1.51
CA VAL A 71 -0.33 2.72 -2.61
C VAL A 71 0.29 3.57 -3.71
N MET A 72 1.59 3.43 -3.90
CA MET A 72 2.34 4.10 -4.95
C MET A 72 2.14 3.34 -6.26
N ARG A 73 1.43 3.94 -7.22
CA ARG A 73 1.08 3.32 -8.50
C ARG A 73 1.93 3.88 -9.62
N ASN A 74 2.85 3.08 -10.11
CA ASN A 74 3.63 3.35 -11.33
C ASN A 74 3.23 2.45 -12.52
N ASN A 75 2.26 1.54 -12.33
CA ASN A 75 1.74 0.59 -13.30
C ASN A 75 2.78 -0.39 -13.84
N GLU A 76 3.81 -0.73 -13.06
CA GLU A 76 4.83 -1.69 -13.47
C GLU A 76 5.58 -2.31 -12.30
N TYR A 77 6.24 -3.42 -12.58
CA TYR A 77 7.27 -3.99 -11.70
C TYR A 77 8.64 -3.39 -12.00
N SER A 78 8.87 -2.10 -11.66
CA SER A 78 10.10 -1.36 -11.97
C SER A 78 11.37 -2.06 -11.55
N ILE A 79 11.40 -2.66 -10.36
CA ILE A 79 12.58 -3.37 -9.87
C ILE A 79 12.91 -4.59 -10.74
N LEU A 80 11.89 -5.31 -11.22
CA LEU A 80 12.09 -6.46 -12.11
C LEU A 80 12.55 -6.02 -13.50
N LYS A 81 12.05 -4.87 -13.98
CA LYS A 81 12.57 -4.28 -15.23
C LYS A 81 14.04 -3.88 -15.10
N SER A 82 14.44 -3.32 -13.95
CA SER A 82 15.84 -3.01 -13.68
C SER A 82 16.71 -4.27 -13.66
N PHE A 83 16.25 -5.36 -13.03
CA PHE A 83 16.95 -6.63 -13.07
C PHE A 83 17.02 -7.22 -14.47
N ALA A 84 15.97 -7.12 -15.28
CA ALA A 84 15.99 -7.60 -16.66
C ALA A 84 17.05 -6.88 -17.50
N VAL A 85 17.32 -5.60 -17.23
CA VAL A 85 18.44 -4.87 -17.86
C VAL A 85 19.79 -5.41 -17.39
N LEU A 86 19.97 -5.61 -16.08
CA LEU A 86 21.22 -6.13 -15.51
C LEU A 86 21.55 -7.55 -16.00
N GLU A 87 20.53 -8.39 -16.16
CA GLU A 87 20.68 -9.78 -16.61
C GLU A 87 20.65 -9.91 -18.13
N GLU A 88 20.71 -8.81 -18.87
CA GLU A 88 20.68 -8.78 -20.33
C GLU A 88 19.49 -9.56 -20.94
N THR A 89 18.36 -9.56 -20.26
CA THR A 89 17.10 -10.22 -20.67
C THR A 89 15.99 -9.18 -20.97
N PRO A 90 16.17 -8.30 -21.97
CA PRO A 90 15.17 -7.27 -22.26
C PRO A 90 13.87 -7.92 -22.77
N GLY A 91 12.74 -7.28 -22.49
CA GLY A 91 11.45 -7.70 -23.04
C GLY A 91 10.78 -8.87 -22.29
N VAL A 92 11.17 -9.13 -21.04
CA VAL A 92 10.43 -10.09 -20.18
C VAL A 92 8.95 -9.68 -20.11
N PRO A 93 8.02 -10.57 -20.48
CA PRO A 93 6.60 -10.25 -20.46
C PRO A 93 6.04 -10.16 -19.04
N GLY A 94 4.91 -9.43 -18.87
CA GLY A 94 4.18 -9.37 -17.61
C GLY A 94 4.75 -8.41 -16.57
N LEU A 95 5.69 -7.54 -16.95
CA LEU A 95 6.25 -6.53 -16.05
C LEU A 95 5.46 -5.20 -16.06
N ASP A 96 4.55 -5.03 -16.98
CA ASP A 96 3.60 -3.92 -16.99
C ASP A 96 2.30 -4.32 -16.30
N LEU A 97 1.68 -3.37 -15.59
CA LEU A 97 0.46 -3.57 -14.81
C LEU A 97 -0.65 -2.63 -15.31
N PRO A 98 -1.08 -2.73 -16.58
CA PRO A 98 -2.09 -1.85 -17.12
C PRO A 98 -3.47 -2.10 -16.48
N GLY A 99 -4.24 -1.03 -16.27
CA GLY A 99 -5.63 -1.13 -15.85
C GLY A 99 -5.86 -1.60 -14.41
N LEU A 100 -4.85 -1.54 -13.55
CA LEU A 100 -4.95 -1.97 -12.16
C LEU A 100 -5.77 -0.98 -11.32
N GLY A 101 -7.03 -1.31 -11.08
CA GLY A 101 -7.97 -0.48 -10.33
C GLY A 101 -7.97 -0.77 -8.82
N ILE A 102 -6.88 -0.48 -8.11
CA ILE A 102 -6.74 -0.81 -6.67
C ILE A 102 -7.79 -0.12 -5.81
N ALA A 103 -8.06 1.17 -6.05
CA ALA A 103 -9.10 1.90 -5.32
C ALA A 103 -10.49 1.30 -5.54
N THR A 104 -10.79 0.84 -6.75
CA THR A 104 -12.06 0.18 -7.07
C THR A 104 -12.19 -1.16 -6.35
N LEU A 105 -11.12 -1.97 -6.32
CA LEU A 105 -11.09 -3.22 -5.56
C LEU A 105 -11.28 -2.97 -4.07
N ALA A 106 -10.60 -1.99 -3.51
CA ALA A 106 -10.70 -1.64 -2.10
C ALA A 106 -12.13 -1.21 -1.72
N ARG A 107 -12.77 -0.37 -2.55
CA ARG A 107 -14.18 0.00 -2.36
C ARG A 107 -15.11 -1.20 -2.44
N GLY A 108 -14.86 -2.13 -3.35
CA GLY A 108 -15.64 -3.37 -3.48
C GLY A 108 -15.59 -4.25 -2.25
N TRP A 109 -14.55 -4.14 -1.43
CA TRP A 109 -14.43 -4.84 -0.14
C TRP A 109 -14.84 -4.01 1.07
N GLY A 110 -15.36 -2.80 0.87
CA GLY A 110 -15.90 -1.96 1.95
C GLY A 110 -14.89 -1.01 2.59
N CYS A 111 -13.70 -0.84 2.01
CA CYS A 111 -12.77 0.20 2.43
C CYS A 111 -13.17 1.56 1.83
N HIS A 112 -12.85 2.65 2.52
CA HIS A 112 -12.76 3.94 1.87
C HIS A 112 -11.55 3.93 0.94
N ALA A 113 -11.69 4.39 -0.31
CA ALA A 113 -10.56 4.42 -1.23
C ALA A 113 -10.68 5.52 -2.27
N VAL A 114 -9.54 6.18 -2.52
CA VAL A 114 -9.43 7.29 -3.47
C VAL A 114 -8.17 7.15 -4.32
N ASP A 115 -8.24 7.63 -5.56
CA ASP A 115 -7.08 7.92 -6.39
C ASP A 115 -6.75 9.39 -6.22
N VAL A 116 -5.49 9.74 -5.99
CA VAL A 116 -5.01 11.12 -5.85
C VAL A 116 -3.91 11.39 -6.88
N GLU A 117 -3.89 12.61 -7.42
CA GLU A 117 -2.96 13.01 -8.46
C GLU A 117 -2.04 14.16 -8.03
N THR A 118 -2.41 14.89 -6.98
CA THR A 118 -1.62 16.02 -6.47
C THR A 118 -1.14 15.81 -5.04
N THR A 119 -0.13 16.55 -4.64
CA THR A 119 0.41 16.51 -3.27
C THR A 119 -0.62 17.02 -2.27
N GLU A 120 -1.37 18.03 -2.66
CA GLU A 120 -2.41 18.66 -1.84
C GLU A 120 -3.55 17.67 -1.54
N GLU A 121 -4.01 16.94 -2.57
CA GLU A 121 -5.01 15.87 -2.40
C GLU A 121 -4.49 14.77 -1.49
N LEU A 122 -3.24 14.33 -1.69
CA LEU A 122 -2.61 13.32 -0.83
C LEU A 122 -2.57 13.79 0.63
N GLU A 123 -2.15 15.01 0.87
CA GLU A 123 -2.05 15.58 2.22
C GLU A 123 -3.42 15.63 2.90
N GLN A 124 -4.44 16.10 2.18
CA GLN A 124 -5.80 16.20 2.71
C GLN A 124 -6.39 14.82 3.02
N GLU A 125 -6.33 13.88 2.07
CA GLU A 125 -6.85 12.53 2.24
C GLU A 125 -6.10 11.77 3.34
N PHE A 126 -4.78 11.93 3.42
CA PHE A 126 -3.98 11.31 4.47
C PHE A 126 -4.34 11.83 5.86
N LYS A 127 -4.51 13.15 6.03
CA LYS A 127 -4.96 13.74 7.30
C LYS A 127 -6.35 13.22 7.70
N THR A 128 -7.27 13.16 6.75
CA THR A 128 -8.62 12.63 6.97
C THR A 128 -8.57 11.16 7.40
N ALA A 129 -7.75 10.36 6.70
CA ALA A 129 -7.59 8.93 6.96
C ALA A 129 -6.99 8.63 8.34
N LEU A 130 -6.07 9.48 8.84
CA LEU A 130 -5.50 9.31 10.18
C LEU A 130 -6.54 9.48 11.31
N GLY A 131 -7.63 10.20 11.07
CA GLY A 131 -8.75 10.36 12.01
C GLY A 131 -9.91 9.40 11.79
N ALA A 132 -9.83 8.54 10.77
CA ALA A 132 -10.90 7.61 10.45
C ALA A 132 -10.84 6.35 11.36
N ASP A 133 -12.01 5.78 11.63
CA ASP A 133 -12.19 4.53 12.39
C ASP A 133 -12.26 3.29 11.49
N THR A 134 -11.94 3.44 10.21
CA THR A 134 -12.00 2.38 9.20
C THR A 134 -10.79 2.43 8.28
N THR A 135 -10.62 1.37 7.50
CA THR A 135 -9.50 1.28 6.55
C THR A 135 -9.67 2.25 5.39
N THR A 136 -8.64 3.03 5.13
CA THR A 136 -8.54 3.93 3.96
C THR A 136 -7.39 3.50 3.06
N VAL A 137 -7.65 3.47 1.75
CA VAL A 137 -6.66 3.18 0.70
C VAL A 137 -6.52 4.40 -0.20
N ILE A 138 -5.36 5.04 -0.15
CA ILE A 138 -5.01 6.20 -0.98
C ILE A 138 -4.07 5.73 -2.08
N VAL A 139 -4.50 5.77 -3.33
CA VAL A 139 -3.69 5.38 -4.47
C VAL A 139 -3.06 6.63 -5.08
N VAL A 140 -1.73 6.71 -5.00
CA VAL A 140 -0.94 7.85 -5.48
C VAL A 140 -0.32 7.50 -6.81
N ARG A 141 -0.58 8.30 -7.83
CA ARG A 141 0.10 8.16 -9.11
C ARG A 141 1.55 8.59 -8.98
N THR A 142 2.47 7.69 -9.30
CA THR A 142 3.91 7.97 -9.36
C THR A 142 4.44 7.73 -10.77
N GLN A 143 5.57 8.35 -11.10
CA GLN A 143 6.25 8.07 -12.35
C GLN A 143 7.06 6.77 -12.23
N PRO A 144 7.19 5.98 -13.31
CA PRO A 144 8.12 4.87 -13.36
C PRO A 144 9.53 5.37 -13.04
N GLU A 145 10.23 4.67 -12.19
CA GLU A 145 11.61 4.96 -11.89
C GLU A 145 12.47 4.55 -13.11
N LYS A 146 13.33 5.44 -13.58
CA LYS A 146 14.32 5.03 -14.60
C LYS A 146 15.21 3.97 -13.97
N ALA A 147 15.40 2.84 -14.66
CA ALA A 147 16.32 1.82 -14.23
C ALA A 147 17.67 2.48 -13.85
N MET A 148 18.07 2.31 -12.61
CA MET A 148 19.42 2.71 -12.21
C MET A 148 20.39 1.75 -12.89
N LEU A 149 21.08 2.24 -13.90
CA LEU A 149 22.20 1.57 -14.57
C LEU A 149 23.48 1.87 -13.83
#